data_cda13c7c364162442cf1064ab939159f
#
_entry.id   cda13c7c364162442cf1064ab939159f
#
_cell.length_a   1.000
_cell.length_b   1.000
_cell.length_c   1.000
_cell.angle_alpha   90.00
_cell.angle_beta   90.00
_cell.angle_gamma   90.00
#
_symmetry.space_group_name_H-M   'P 1'
#
loop_
_entity.id
_entity.type
_entity.pdbx_description
1 polymer ?
#
loop_
_entity_poly.entity_id
_entity_poly.type
_entity_poly.pdbx_seq_one_letter_code
_entity_poly.pdbx_strand_id
1 'polypeptide(L)'
;MTIEFSTQNVAERMTPGYSMDEETREICLAYVEKALRLAEKRYAEISAIEGPDDRELSPMYASIRNQLIYLRRVITGEEKDIYRIDTFTMGIYAIREFEDSDPLFADRIHSASYIADQIRLSKKKIHLPNDPEKNPDYWAQQAELKAKYPEEYDL
;
A
#
# COMPACT_ATOMS: atom_id res chain seq x y z
N MET A 1 -1.93 -29.31 -28.40
CA MET A 1 -2.99 -28.95 -27.44
C MET A 1 -2.52 -29.16 -26.02
N THR A 2 -2.16 -30.39 -25.68
CA THR A 2 -1.67 -30.72 -24.34
C THR A 2 -0.39 -29.99 -23.98
N ILE A 3 0.47 -29.72 -24.96
CA ILE A 3 1.73 -29.02 -24.78
C ILE A 3 1.49 -27.54 -24.38
N GLU A 4 0.55 -26.90 -25.03
CA GLU A 4 0.19 -25.51 -24.74
C GLU A 4 -0.36 -25.35 -23.33
N PHE A 5 -1.27 -26.24 -22.94
CA PHE A 5 -1.85 -26.26 -21.61
C PHE A 5 -0.77 -26.52 -20.54
N SER A 6 0.12 -27.47 -20.79
CA SER A 6 1.21 -27.78 -19.88
C SER A 6 2.18 -26.61 -19.71
N THR A 7 2.48 -25.91 -20.79
CA THR A 7 3.34 -24.74 -20.78
C THR A 7 2.73 -23.61 -19.95
N GLN A 8 1.46 -23.38 -20.10
CA GLN A 8 0.75 -22.37 -19.30
C GLN A 8 0.76 -22.71 -17.81
N ASN A 9 0.49 -23.96 -17.46
CA ASN A 9 0.53 -24.39 -16.06
C ASN A 9 1.94 -24.29 -15.46
N VAL A 10 2.95 -24.62 -16.24
CA VAL A 10 4.34 -24.50 -15.80
C VAL A 10 4.70 -23.03 -15.60
N ALA A 11 4.29 -22.16 -16.53
CA ALA A 11 4.52 -20.71 -16.40
C ALA A 11 3.85 -20.14 -15.16
N GLU A 12 2.62 -20.52 -14.88
CA GLU A 12 1.89 -20.09 -13.67
C GLU A 12 2.60 -20.54 -12.40
N ARG A 13 3.16 -21.76 -12.40
CA ARG A 13 3.90 -22.29 -11.25
C ARG A 13 5.27 -21.65 -11.09
N MET A 14 5.92 -21.24 -12.20
CA MET A 14 7.25 -20.66 -12.20
C MET A 14 7.25 -19.15 -11.93
N THR A 15 6.11 -18.48 -12.12
CA THR A 15 5.97 -17.06 -11.81
C THR A 15 5.12 -16.94 -10.56
N PRO A 16 5.77 -16.89 -9.37
CA PRO A 16 5.04 -16.72 -8.12
C PRO A 16 4.35 -15.38 -8.13
N GLY A 17 3.06 -15.40 -8.28
CA GLY A 17 2.21 -14.25 -8.09
C GLY A 17 1.33 -14.53 -6.90
N TYR A 18 0.83 -13.49 -6.28
CA TYR A 18 -0.15 -13.66 -5.24
C TYR A 18 -1.54 -13.73 -5.87
N SER A 19 -2.27 -14.80 -5.56
CA SER A 19 -3.61 -15.01 -6.09
C SER A 19 -4.64 -14.60 -5.04
N MET A 20 -5.54 -13.71 -5.44
CA MET A 20 -6.69 -13.32 -4.62
C MET A 20 -7.91 -13.22 -5.53
N ASP A 21 -9.11 -13.35 -4.96
CA ASP A 21 -10.33 -13.21 -5.75
C ASP A 21 -10.49 -11.76 -6.23
N GLU A 22 -11.31 -11.58 -7.27
CA GLU A 22 -11.45 -10.28 -7.93
C GLU A 22 -12.03 -9.22 -7.01
N GLU A 23 -13.01 -9.57 -6.19
CA GLU A 23 -13.63 -8.64 -5.26
C GLU A 23 -12.61 -8.14 -4.22
N THR A 24 -11.83 -9.05 -3.64
CA THR A 24 -10.77 -8.70 -2.70
C THR A 24 -9.72 -7.83 -3.36
N ARG A 25 -9.34 -8.17 -4.59
CA ARG A 25 -8.35 -7.41 -5.35
C ARG A 25 -8.79 -5.98 -5.56
N GLU A 26 -10.02 -5.75 -5.97
CA GLU A 26 -10.54 -4.42 -6.19
C GLU A 26 -10.53 -3.57 -4.91
N ILE A 27 -10.90 -4.18 -3.79
CA ILE A 27 -10.91 -3.47 -2.51
C ILE A 27 -9.50 -3.16 -2.04
N CYS A 28 -8.59 -4.13 -2.10
CA CYS A 28 -7.19 -3.91 -1.75
C CYS A 28 -6.55 -2.84 -2.62
N LEU A 29 -6.85 -2.87 -3.92
CA LEU A 29 -6.37 -1.88 -4.86
C LEU A 29 -6.84 -0.48 -4.49
N ALA A 30 -8.10 -0.33 -4.08
CA ALA A 30 -8.65 0.96 -3.66
C ALA A 30 -7.89 1.53 -2.47
N TYR A 31 -7.55 0.71 -1.47
CA TYR A 31 -6.76 1.15 -0.32
C TYR A 31 -5.36 1.61 -0.74
N VAL A 32 -4.70 0.83 -1.59
CA VAL A 32 -3.34 1.13 -2.04
C VAL A 32 -3.32 2.39 -2.92
N GLU A 33 -4.27 2.54 -3.81
CA GLU A 33 -4.37 3.73 -4.66
C GLU A 33 -4.64 5.00 -3.85
N LYS A 34 -5.45 4.90 -2.82
CA LYS A 34 -5.71 6.01 -1.91
C LYS A 34 -4.43 6.46 -1.20
N ALA A 35 -3.66 5.50 -0.70
CA ALA A 35 -2.36 5.77 -0.10
C ALA A 35 -1.40 6.38 -1.11
N LEU A 36 -1.37 5.86 -2.33
CA LEU A 36 -0.48 6.33 -3.38
C LEU A 36 -0.79 7.77 -3.80
N ARG A 37 -2.08 8.11 -3.98
CA ARG A 37 -2.47 9.47 -4.33
C ARG A 37 -2.01 10.47 -3.27
N LEU A 38 -2.15 10.12 -2.00
CA LEU A 38 -1.71 10.99 -0.91
C LEU A 38 -0.18 11.07 -0.86
N ALA A 39 0.51 9.94 -1.08
CA ALA A 39 1.97 9.92 -1.14
C ALA A 39 2.51 10.82 -2.25
N GLU A 40 1.90 10.80 -3.41
CA GLU A 40 2.27 11.66 -4.52
C GLU A 40 2.05 13.13 -4.19
N LYS A 41 0.93 13.45 -3.55
CA LYS A 41 0.64 14.81 -3.11
C LYS A 41 1.66 15.30 -2.09
N ARG A 42 1.96 14.48 -1.09
CA ARG A 42 2.95 14.82 -0.06
C ARG A 42 4.35 14.99 -0.64
N TYR A 43 4.73 14.10 -1.54
CA TYR A 43 6.01 14.21 -2.23
C TYR A 43 6.12 15.53 -3.00
N ALA A 44 5.08 15.90 -3.73
CA ALA A 44 5.07 17.15 -4.48
C ALA A 44 5.15 18.37 -3.55
N GLU A 45 4.40 18.35 -2.46
CA GLU A 45 4.40 19.43 -1.46
C GLU A 45 5.78 19.60 -0.82
N ILE A 46 6.39 18.51 -0.37
CA ILE A 46 7.69 18.57 0.28
C ILE A 46 8.80 18.96 -0.70
N SER A 47 8.74 18.49 -1.92
CA SER A 47 9.72 18.82 -2.95
C SER A 47 9.69 20.29 -3.33
N ALA A 48 8.52 20.93 -3.24
CA ALA A 48 8.37 22.34 -3.51
C ALA A 48 8.94 23.22 -2.38
N ILE A 49 8.94 22.72 -1.14
CA ILE A 49 9.38 23.44 0.04
C ILE A 49 10.88 23.25 0.30
N GLU A 50 11.40 22.04 0.07
CA GLU A 50 12.80 21.73 0.36
C GLU A 50 13.75 22.55 -0.51
N GLY A 51 14.65 23.25 0.15
CA GLY A 51 15.76 23.92 -0.51
C GLY A 51 16.89 22.94 -0.84
N PRO A 52 17.95 23.41 -1.50
CA PRO A 52 19.09 22.57 -1.88
C PRO A 52 19.77 21.86 -0.72
N ASP A 53 19.64 22.39 0.49
CA ASP A 53 20.30 21.88 1.69
C ASP A 53 19.42 20.93 2.52
N ASP A 54 18.12 20.87 2.24
CA ASP A 54 17.14 20.06 2.99
C ASP A 54 16.66 18.87 2.18
N ARG A 55 17.56 17.92 1.90
CA ARG A 55 17.27 16.81 0.96
C ARG A 55 16.84 15.52 1.63
N GLU A 56 16.67 15.50 2.95
CA GLU A 56 16.44 14.26 3.66
C GLU A 56 15.00 13.74 3.58
N LEU A 57 14.04 14.64 3.46
CA LEU A 57 12.62 14.27 3.47
C LEU A 57 12.13 13.77 2.09
N SER A 58 12.49 14.43 1.01
CA SER A 58 12.05 14.01 -0.33
C SER A 58 12.39 12.55 -0.66
N PRO A 59 13.60 12.05 -0.37
CA PRO A 59 13.91 10.63 -0.62
C PRO A 59 13.02 9.67 0.17
N MET A 60 12.64 10.02 1.40
CA MET A 60 11.73 9.20 2.19
C MET A 60 10.34 9.12 1.55
N TYR A 61 9.78 10.27 1.16
CA TYR A 61 8.48 10.30 0.47
C TYR A 61 8.53 9.57 -0.87
N ALA A 62 9.63 9.73 -1.62
CA ALA A 62 9.84 9.00 -2.86
C ALA A 62 9.90 7.49 -2.63
N SER A 63 10.56 7.06 -1.57
CA SER A 63 10.64 5.64 -1.22
C SER A 63 9.25 5.07 -0.90
N ILE A 64 8.46 5.77 -0.12
CA ILE A 64 7.09 5.35 0.21
C ILE A 64 6.26 5.23 -1.06
N ARG A 65 6.30 6.25 -1.93
CA ARG A 65 5.61 6.23 -3.21
C ARG A 65 6.00 5.01 -4.05
N ASN A 66 7.29 4.74 -4.15
CA ASN A 66 7.78 3.62 -4.95
C ASN A 66 7.36 2.26 -4.37
N GLN A 67 7.32 2.12 -3.06
CA GLN A 67 6.82 0.92 -2.41
C GLN A 67 5.34 0.71 -2.71
N LEU A 68 4.55 1.77 -2.67
CA LEU A 68 3.12 1.71 -2.99
C LEU A 68 2.89 1.38 -4.48
N ILE A 69 3.70 1.92 -5.38
CA ILE A 69 3.62 1.58 -6.80
C ILE A 69 3.92 0.09 -7.01
N TYR A 70 4.95 -0.42 -6.36
CA TYR A 70 5.28 -1.84 -6.45
C TYR A 70 4.13 -2.71 -5.91
N LEU A 71 3.59 -2.35 -4.76
CA LEU A 71 2.46 -3.08 -4.17
C LEU A 71 1.24 -3.07 -5.09
N ARG A 72 0.93 -1.93 -5.70
CA ARG A 72 -0.16 -1.84 -6.68
C ARG A 72 0.06 -2.81 -7.84
N ARG A 73 1.28 -2.90 -8.36
CA ARG A 73 1.61 -3.81 -9.45
C ARG A 73 1.48 -5.28 -9.06
N VAL A 74 1.82 -5.61 -7.82
CA VAL A 74 1.60 -6.96 -7.28
C VAL A 74 0.11 -7.28 -7.24
N ILE A 75 -0.69 -6.36 -6.72
CA ILE A 75 -2.14 -6.57 -6.60
C ILE A 75 -2.82 -6.69 -7.97
N THR A 76 -2.42 -5.88 -8.94
CA THR A 76 -2.99 -5.95 -10.30
C THR A 76 -2.51 -7.16 -11.10
N GLY A 77 -1.48 -7.85 -10.62
CA GLY A 77 -0.90 -8.98 -11.33
C GLY A 77 0.17 -8.62 -12.34
N GLU A 78 0.50 -7.33 -12.50
CA GLU A 78 1.61 -6.90 -13.36
C GLU A 78 2.95 -7.39 -12.86
N GLU A 79 3.13 -7.43 -11.53
CA GLU A 79 4.34 -7.91 -10.90
C GLU A 79 4.07 -9.26 -10.23
N LYS A 80 4.82 -10.27 -10.64
CA LYS A 80 4.69 -11.64 -10.13
C LYS A 80 5.61 -11.90 -8.94
N ASP A 81 6.70 -11.15 -8.82
CA ASP A 81 7.65 -11.29 -7.73
C ASP A 81 7.16 -10.52 -6.51
N ILE A 82 6.87 -11.24 -5.43
CA ILE A 82 6.40 -10.64 -4.17
C ILE A 82 7.53 -10.48 -3.16
N TYR A 83 8.75 -10.94 -3.48
CA TYR A 83 9.85 -10.94 -2.51
C TYR A 83 10.30 -9.55 -2.08
N ARG A 84 10.14 -8.55 -2.93
CA ARG A 84 10.51 -7.18 -2.58
C ARG A 84 9.66 -6.59 -1.47
N ILE A 85 8.49 -7.17 -1.20
CA ILE A 85 7.66 -6.74 -0.07
C ILE A 85 8.41 -6.94 1.26
N ASP A 86 9.30 -7.93 1.36
CA ASP A 86 10.13 -8.15 2.54
C ASP A 86 11.03 -6.95 2.87
N THR A 87 11.32 -6.12 1.87
CA THR A 87 12.17 -4.94 2.06
C THR A 87 11.39 -3.66 2.32
N PHE A 88 10.08 -3.73 2.44
CA PHE A 88 9.26 -2.56 2.64
C PHE A 88 9.52 -1.92 4.01
N THR A 89 9.70 -0.61 4.00
CA THR A 89 9.98 0.21 5.17
C THR A 89 8.89 1.24 5.44
N MET A 90 7.90 1.36 4.55
CA MET A 90 6.88 2.41 4.65
C MET A 90 6.09 2.36 5.96
N GLY A 91 5.80 1.17 6.49
CA GLY A 91 5.12 1.02 7.77
C GLY A 91 5.94 1.59 8.93
N ILE A 92 7.25 1.38 8.90
CA ILE A 92 8.17 1.95 9.91
C ILE A 92 8.21 3.47 9.80
N TYR A 93 8.27 4.00 8.59
CA TYR A 93 8.21 5.45 8.38
C TYR A 93 6.91 6.05 8.92
N ALA A 94 5.78 5.36 8.71
CA ALA A 94 4.49 5.83 9.21
C ALA A 94 4.51 5.97 10.72
N ILE A 95 5.03 4.97 11.43
CA ILE A 95 5.11 4.97 12.89
C ILE A 95 6.06 6.07 13.38
N ARG A 96 7.24 6.18 12.79
CA ARG A 96 8.29 7.06 13.30
C ARG A 96 8.11 8.51 12.90
N GLU A 97 7.55 8.76 11.72
CA GLU A 97 7.55 10.10 11.13
C GLU A 97 6.18 10.74 11.05
N PHE A 98 5.10 9.95 10.92
CA PHE A 98 3.81 10.50 10.52
C PHE A 98 2.67 10.33 11.52
N GLU A 99 2.73 9.41 12.47
CA GLU A 99 1.61 9.18 13.39
C GLU A 99 1.16 10.45 14.12
N ASP A 100 2.10 11.29 14.49
CA ASP A 100 1.80 12.54 15.21
C ASP A 100 1.67 13.74 14.28
N SER A 101 2.53 13.82 13.25
CA SER A 101 2.61 15.00 12.38
C SER A 101 1.64 14.98 11.20
N ASP A 102 1.29 13.78 10.72
CA ASP A 102 0.42 13.60 9.55
C ASP A 102 -0.36 12.30 9.70
N PRO A 103 -1.32 12.25 10.64
CA PRO A 103 -2.05 11.02 10.92
C PRO A 103 -2.87 10.49 9.75
N LEU A 104 -3.30 11.33 8.81
CA LEU A 104 -3.99 10.83 7.62
C LEU A 104 -3.03 10.01 6.75
N PHE A 105 -1.83 10.53 6.50
CA PHE A 105 -0.83 9.82 5.72
C PHE A 105 -0.40 8.54 6.42
N ALA A 106 -0.18 8.60 7.73
CA ALA A 106 0.14 7.41 8.54
C ALA A 106 -0.95 6.34 8.38
N ASP A 107 -2.22 6.71 8.47
CA ASP A 107 -3.34 5.78 8.33
C ASP A 107 -3.35 5.12 6.94
N ARG A 108 -3.16 5.90 5.90
CA ARG A 108 -3.14 5.38 4.53
C ARG A 108 -2.00 4.40 4.31
N ILE A 109 -0.82 4.72 4.84
CA ILE A 109 0.34 3.82 4.78
C ILE A 109 0.09 2.55 5.60
N HIS A 110 -0.47 2.68 6.79
CA HIS A 110 -0.77 1.52 7.64
C HIS A 110 -1.75 0.56 6.96
N SER A 111 -2.78 1.08 6.32
CA SER A 111 -3.73 0.25 5.58
C SER A 111 -3.05 -0.52 4.45
N ALA A 112 -2.20 0.14 3.67
CA ALA A 112 -1.45 -0.50 2.61
C ALA A 112 -0.45 -1.52 3.15
N SER A 113 0.26 -1.19 4.23
CA SER A 113 1.22 -2.11 4.87
C SER A 113 0.53 -3.34 5.43
N TYR A 114 -0.65 -3.18 5.99
CA TYR A 114 -1.44 -4.29 6.51
C TYR A 114 -1.77 -5.29 5.41
N ILE A 115 -2.16 -4.79 4.25
CA ILE A 115 -2.40 -5.63 3.07
C ILE A 115 -1.10 -6.27 2.58
N ALA A 116 -0.04 -5.49 2.48
CA ALA A 116 1.26 -5.97 2.01
C ALA A 116 1.81 -7.10 2.89
N ASP A 117 1.69 -6.98 4.20
CA ASP A 117 2.17 -8.01 5.13
C ASP A 117 1.44 -9.33 4.93
N GLN A 118 0.15 -9.30 4.65
CA GLN A 118 -0.61 -10.50 4.41
C GLN A 118 -0.23 -11.16 3.09
N ILE A 119 0.03 -10.37 2.05
CA ILE A 119 0.54 -10.88 0.76
C ILE A 119 1.91 -11.50 0.96
N ARG A 120 2.80 -10.82 1.68
CA ARG A 120 4.14 -11.31 1.98
C ARG A 120 4.11 -12.67 2.66
N LEU A 121 3.16 -12.87 3.56
CA LEU A 121 2.98 -14.13 4.27
C LEU A 121 2.16 -15.16 3.46
N SER A 122 1.78 -14.83 2.25
CA SER A 122 0.99 -15.68 1.35
C SER A 122 -0.29 -16.20 1.98
N LYS A 123 -0.98 -15.34 2.72
CA LYS A 123 -2.24 -15.72 3.37
C LYS A 123 -3.31 -15.95 2.32
N LYS A 124 -4.08 -17.01 2.49
CA LYS A 124 -5.15 -17.38 1.55
C LYS A 124 -6.31 -16.39 1.59
N LYS A 125 -6.58 -15.83 2.77
CA LYS A 125 -7.63 -14.84 2.97
C LYS A 125 -7.01 -13.56 3.48
N ILE A 126 -7.26 -12.48 2.76
CA ILE A 126 -6.81 -11.15 3.16
C ILE A 126 -7.88 -10.52 4.04
N HIS A 127 -7.48 -10.09 5.23
CA HIS A 127 -8.31 -9.26 6.09
C HIS A 127 -8.13 -7.82 5.67
N LEU A 128 -9.24 -7.11 5.48
CA LEU A 128 -9.20 -5.72 5.07
C LEU A 128 -8.98 -4.80 6.28
N PRO A 129 -8.44 -3.59 6.07
CA PRO A 129 -8.24 -2.65 7.18
C PRO A 129 -9.51 -2.34 7.97
N ASN A 130 -10.68 -2.42 7.34
CA ASN A 130 -11.97 -2.14 7.97
C ASN A 130 -12.65 -3.37 8.58
N ASP A 131 -11.95 -4.49 8.68
CA ASP A 131 -12.50 -5.71 9.28
C ASP A 131 -12.81 -5.46 10.76
N PRO A 132 -14.08 -5.55 11.20
CA PRO A 132 -14.44 -5.23 12.58
C PRO A 132 -13.88 -6.20 13.62
N GLU A 133 -13.57 -7.44 13.24
CA GLU A 133 -12.95 -8.41 14.14
C GLU A 133 -11.49 -8.07 14.43
N LYS A 134 -10.77 -7.56 13.43
CA LYS A 134 -9.34 -7.25 13.53
C LYS A 134 -9.09 -5.79 13.90
N ASN A 135 -9.93 -4.88 13.44
CA ASN A 135 -9.76 -3.44 13.61
C ASN A 135 -11.08 -2.80 14.05
N PRO A 136 -11.55 -3.06 15.28
CA PRO A 136 -12.88 -2.60 15.71
C PRO A 136 -13.03 -1.09 15.75
N ASP A 137 -11.92 -0.34 15.88
CA ASP A 137 -11.94 1.11 15.98
C ASP A 137 -11.77 1.81 14.64
N TYR A 138 -11.71 1.05 13.54
CA TYR A 138 -11.40 1.60 12.22
C TYR A 138 -12.31 2.78 11.84
N TRP A 139 -13.63 2.60 11.93
CA TRP A 139 -14.56 3.64 11.49
C TRP A 139 -14.58 4.86 12.40
N ALA A 140 -14.35 4.68 13.71
CA ALA A 140 -14.19 5.80 14.63
C ALA A 140 -12.94 6.63 14.27
N GLN A 141 -11.84 5.96 13.97
CA GLN A 141 -10.61 6.62 13.53
C GLN A 141 -10.80 7.34 12.20
N GLN A 142 -11.52 6.73 11.26
CA GLN A 142 -11.80 7.37 9.97
C GLN A 142 -12.64 8.63 10.12
N ALA A 143 -13.62 8.62 11.04
CA ALA A 143 -14.43 9.81 11.31
C ALA A 143 -13.57 10.97 11.82
N GLU A 144 -12.62 10.68 12.71
CA GLU A 144 -11.69 11.70 13.22
C GLU A 144 -10.80 12.25 12.10
N LEU A 145 -10.28 11.38 11.24
CA LEU A 145 -9.43 11.78 10.13
C LEU A 145 -10.19 12.62 9.10
N LYS A 146 -11.43 12.25 8.83
CA LYS A 146 -12.27 13.03 7.91
C LYS A 146 -12.57 14.42 8.45
N ALA A 147 -12.80 14.54 9.75
CA ALA A 147 -13.03 15.83 10.40
C ALA A 147 -11.78 16.69 10.36
N LYS A 148 -10.61 16.11 10.53
CA LYS A 148 -9.33 16.81 10.53
C LYS A 148 -8.83 17.17 9.13
N TYR A 149 -9.11 16.32 8.14
CA TYR A 149 -8.63 16.48 6.76
C TYR A 149 -9.81 16.47 5.77
N PRO A 150 -10.73 17.45 5.85
CA PRO A 150 -11.95 17.41 5.04
C PRO A 150 -11.69 17.47 3.53
N GLU A 151 -10.59 18.10 3.11
CA GLU A 151 -10.25 18.24 1.70
C GLU A 151 -9.46 17.06 1.12
N GLU A 152 -8.69 16.38 1.96
CA GLU A 152 -7.78 15.32 1.52
C GLU A 152 -8.31 13.91 1.80
N TYR A 153 -9.27 13.78 2.69
CA TYR A 153 -9.73 12.47 3.13
C TYR A 153 -10.21 11.59 1.97
N ASP A 154 -10.88 12.17 0.99
CA ASP A 154 -11.45 11.45 -0.14
C ASP A 154 -10.57 11.47 -1.41
N LEU A 155 -9.32 11.82 -1.27
CA LEU A 155 -8.40 11.83 -2.39
C LEU A 155 -8.28 10.48 -3.09
#